data_e7062cee168ca299e76dbca2bba97fd9
#
_entry.id   e7062cee168ca299e76dbca2bba97fd9
#
_cell.length_a   1.000
_cell.length_b   1.000
_cell.length_c   1.000
_cell.angle_alpha   90.00
_cell.angle_beta   90.00
_cell.angle_gamma   90.00
#
_symmetry.space_group_name_H-M   'P 1'
#
loop_
_entity.id
_entity.type
_entity.pdbx_description
1 polymer ?
#
loop_
_entity_poly.entity_id
_entity_poly.type
_entity_poly.pdbx_seq_one_letter_code
_entity_poly.pdbx_strand_id
1 'polypeptide(L)'
;MFSGCSSLPSLNLDNFNTNNVKDMSFMFSSCSSLTSLNLSKFNTNNVKDMGYMFSNCCSLTSLDLSTFNTDNVNNMNNMFFGCFHFTSLNLSNFNMTNVINMNDMFKELKKECEIITKDKIILDKINNIKV
;
A
#
# COMPACT_ATOMS: atom_id res chain seq x y z
N MET A 1 0.54 -2.17 13.58
CA MET A 1 1.68 -2.24 14.53
C MET A 1 2.38 -0.90 14.64
N PHE A 2 2.79 -0.28 13.53
CA PHE A 2 3.50 1.02 13.52
C PHE A 2 2.60 2.23 13.31
N SER A 3 1.29 2.07 13.39
CA SER A 3 0.34 3.16 13.16
C SER A 3 0.65 4.37 14.07
N GLY A 4 0.70 5.56 13.48
CA GLY A 4 0.99 6.79 14.20
C GLY A 4 2.46 7.02 14.56
N CYS A 5 3.39 6.20 14.06
CA CYS A 5 4.83 6.45 14.26
C CYS A 5 5.30 7.66 13.44
N SER A 6 4.82 8.85 13.82
CA SER A 6 4.99 10.09 13.05
C SER A 6 6.38 10.71 13.10
N SER A 7 7.27 10.20 13.96
CA SER A 7 8.63 10.75 14.14
C SER A 7 9.74 9.86 13.57
N LEU A 8 9.41 8.67 13.04
CA LEU A 8 10.41 7.73 12.54
C LEU A 8 10.63 7.95 11.03
N PRO A 9 11.85 8.34 10.60
CA PRO A 9 12.17 8.52 9.19
C PRO A 9 12.37 7.20 8.43
N SER A 10 12.75 6.13 9.14
CA SER A 10 12.97 4.81 8.58
C SER A 10 12.66 3.71 9.60
N LEU A 11 12.40 2.52 9.10
CA LEU A 11 12.16 1.31 9.90
C LEU A 11 12.99 0.16 9.35
N ASN A 12 13.72 -0.54 10.24
CA ASN A 12 14.35 -1.81 9.88
C ASN A 12 13.39 -2.96 10.19
N LEU A 13 12.93 -3.62 9.14
CA LEU A 13 11.97 -4.72 9.21
C LEU A 13 12.57 -6.07 8.82
N ASP A 14 13.90 -6.17 8.72
CA ASP A 14 14.59 -7.37 8.21
C ASP A 14 14.32 -8.65 9.01
N ASN A 15 14.05 -8.52 10.28
CA ASN A 15 13.79 -9.65 11.19
C ASN A 15 12.32 -9.93 11.43
N PHE A 16 11.42 -9.23 10.74
CA PHE A 16 9.97 -9.45 10.89
C PHE A 16 9.54 -10.69 10.13
N ASN A 17 8.90 -11.63 10.82
CA ASN A 17 8.27 -12.80 10.22
C ASN A 17 6.78 -12.55 10.06
N THR A 18 6.34 -12.41 8.82
CA THR A 18 4.91 -12.15 8.49
C THR A 18 4.19 -13.38 7.93
N ASN A 19 4.79 -14.57 7.98
CA ASN A 19 4.25 -15.78 7.35
C ASN A 19 2.82 -16.15 7.79
N ASN A 20 2.46 -15.84 9.03
CA ASN A 20 1.14 -16.17 9.58
C ASN A 20 0.22 -14.97 9.73
N VAL A 21 0.62 -13.80 9.24
CA VAL A 21 -0.17 -12.57 9.36
C VAL A 21 -1.36 -12.63 8.41
N LYS A 22 -2.56 -12.40 8.93
CA LYS A 22 -3.81 -12.36 8.18
C LYS A 22 -4.36 -10.93 8.03
N ASP A 23 -3.95 -10.03 8.90
CA ASP A 23 -4.41 -8.64 8.95
C ASP A 23 -3.21 -7.70 9.03
N MET A 24 -3.03 -6.89 7.99
CA MET A 24 -2.04 -5.84 7.91
C MET A 24 -2.69 -4.46 7.84
N SER A 25 -3.98 -4.37 8.18
CA SER A 25 -4.68 -3.08 8.19
C SER A 25 -4.00 -2.09 9.13
N PHE A 26 -3.95 -0.83 8.73
CA PHE A 26 -3.34 0.28 9.49
C PHE A 26 -1.86 0.09 9.86
N MET A 27 -1.15 -0.91 9.34
CA MET A 27 0.19 -1.27 9.84
C MET A 27 1.16 -0.09 9.87
N PHE A 28 1.17 0.75 8.85
CA PHE A 28 2.00 1.95 8.73
C PHE A 28 1.18 3.23 8.63
N SER A 29 -0.11 3.17 8.94
CA SER A 29 -1.00 4.33 8.84
C SER A 29 -0.44 5.50 9.67
N SER A 30 -0.44 6.70 9.08
CA SER A 30 0.04 7.94 9.71
C SER A 30 1.51 7.93 10.14
N CYS A 31 2.34 7.10 9.50
CA CYS A 31 3.79 7.19 9.62
C CYS A 31 4.29 8.37 8.76
N SER A 32 3.95 9.60 9.18
CA SER A 32 4.08 10.79 8.33
C SER A 32 5.51 11.25 8.06
N SER A 33 6.48 10.84 8.88
CA SER A 33 7.91 11.15 8.67
C SER A 33 8.69 10.06 7.94
N LEU A 34 8.04 8.93 7.62
CA LEU A 34 8.70 7.82 6.97
C LEU A 34 9.02 8.19 5.52
N THR A 35 10.31 8.21 5.17
CA THR A 35 10.79 8.61 3.84
C THR A 35 11.11 7.43 2.94
N SER A 36 11.39 6.27 3.53
CA SER A 36 11.63 5.03 2.82
C SER A 36 11.13 3.83 3.61
N LEU A 37 10.72 2.77 2.90
CA LEU A 37 10.22 1.56 3.52
C LEU A 37 10.53 0.36 2.62
N ASN A 38 11.28 -0.61 3.13
CA ASN A 38 11.60 -1.84 2.43
C ASN A 38 10.74 -2.99 2.98
N LEU A 39 9.83 -3.49 2.15
CA LEU A 39 8.93 -4.59 2.46
C LEU A 39 9.21 -5.85 1.65
N SER A 40 10.36 -5.95 1.00
CA SER A 40 10.70 -7.06 0.08
C SER A 40 10.72 -8.43 0.76
N LYS A 41 10.90 -8.48 2.09
CA LYS A 41 10.89 -9.72 2.88
C LYS A 41 9.52 -10.09 3.46
N PHE A 42 8.50 -9.24 3.25
CA PHE A 42 7.16 -9.52 3.74
C PHE A 42 6.51 -10.65 2.94
N ASN A 43 6.03 -11.66 3.63
CA ASN A 43 5.15 -12.67 3.06
C ASN A 43 3.70 -12.28 3.31
N THR A 44 2.97 -12.00 2.25
CA THR A 44 1.56 -11.58 2.33
C THR A 44 0.58 -12.67 1.87
N ASN A 45 1.04 -13.90 1.68
CA ASN A 45 0.22 -15.00 1.15
C ASN A 45 -1.05 -15.28 1.95
N ASN A 46 -1.02 -15.03 3.27
CA ASN A 46 -2.16 -15.28 4.16
C ASN A 46 -2.96 -14.02 4.50
N VAL A 47 -2.57 -12.86 3.98
CA VAL A 47 -3.19 -11.58 4.33
C VAL A 47 -4.55 -11.44 3.65
N LYS A 48 -5.55 -11.07 4.42
CA LYS A 48 -6.93 -10.82 3.97
C LYS A 48 -7.31 -9.34 4.00
N ASP A 49 -6.70 -8.57 4.88
CA ASP A 49 -7.00 -7.16 5.07
C ASP A 49 -5.72 -6.31 4.97
N MET A 50 -5.73 -5.33 4.06
CA MET A 50 -4.70 -4.32 3.85
C MET A 50 -5.28 -2.90 3.90
N GLY A 51 -6.49 -2.74 4.44
CA GLY A 51 -7.14 -1.43 4.55
C GLY A 51 -6.29 -0.44 5.34
N TYR A 52 -6.19 0.80 4.86
CA TYR A 52 -5.42 1.89 5.48
C TYR A 52 -3.93 1.59 5.71
N MET A 53 -3.36 0.52 5.13
CA MET A 53 -2.01 0.06 5.48
C MET A 53 -0.95 1.16 5.39
N PHE A 54 -1.03 2.04 4.39
CA PHE A 54 -0.11 3.16 4.17
C PHE A 54 -0.81 4.53 4.21
N SER A 55 -2.04 4.58 4.68
CA SER A 55 -2.81 5.83 4.73
C SER A 55 -2.03 6.92 5.47
N ASN A 56 -1.97 8.12 4.88
CA ASN A 56 -1.27 9.28 5.43
C ASN A 56 0.24 9.09 5.67
N CYS A 57 0.89 8.22 4.88
CA CYS A 57 2.36 8.18 4.80
C CYS A 57 2.86 9.34 3.94
N CYS A 58 2.77 10.55 4.49
CA CYS A 58 2.91 11.79 3.73
C CYS A 58 4.31 12.05 3.18
N SER A 59 5.36 11.47 3.78
CA SER A 59 6.75 11.69 3.35
C SER A 59 7.31 10.60 2.42
N LEU A 60 6.57 9.50 2.21
CA LEU A 60 6.97 8.48 1.23
C LEU A 60 6.82 9.03 -0.19
N THR A 61 7.89 8.92 -0.97
CA THR A 61 7.89 9.34 -2.39
C THR A 61 7.77 8.16 -3.34
N SER A 62 8.17 6.98 -2.92
CA SER A 62 8.04 5.75 -3.70
C SER A 62 7.80 4.55 -2.80
N LEU A 63 7.15 3.54 -3.34
CA LEU A 63 6.92 2.27 -2.63
C LEU A 63 6.89 1.12 -3.63
N ASP A 64 7.71 0.11 -3.39
CA ASP A 64 7.73 -1.11 -4.18
C ASP A 64 7.03 -2.24 -3.43
N LEU A 65 5.87 -2.65 -3.94
CA LEU A 65 5.07 -3.76 -3.44
C LEU A 65 5.00 -4.92 -4.45
N SER A 66 5.97 -5.00 -5.37
CA SER A 66 6.01 -6.05 -6.41
C SER A 66 6.12 -7.47 -5.84
N THR A 67 6.58 -7.63 -4.60
CA THR A 67 6.65 -8.92 -3.90
C THR A 67 5.35 -9.32 -3.19
N PHE A 68 4.38 -8.41 -3.11
CA PHE A 68 3.11 -8.68 -2.42
C PHE A 68 2.23 -9.62 -3.24
N ASN A 69 1.81 -10.71 -2.63
CA ASN A 69 0.71 -11.55 -3.13
C ASN A 69 -0.60 -11.06 -2.52
N THR A 70 -1.55 -10.68 -3.35
CA THR A 70 -2.86 -10.17 -2.92
C THR A 70 -4.01 -11.12 -3.24
N ASP A 71 -3.73 -12.37 -3.63
CA ASP A 71 -4.75 -13.34 -4.04
C ASP A 71 -5.82 -13.61 -2.97
N ASN A 72 -5.45 -13.49 -1.69
CA ASN A 72 -6.36 -13.71 -0.57
C ASN A 72 -6.91 -12.41 0.04
N VAL A 73 -6.52 -11.24 -0.49
CA VAL A 73 -6.95 -9.95 0.05
C VAL A 73 -8.35 -9.61 -0.42
N ASN A 74 -9.21 -9.25 0.52
CA ASN A 74 -10.57 -8.81 0.23
C ASN A 74 -10.84 -7.34 0.56
N ASN A 75 -9.97 -6.69 1.34
CA ASN A 75 -10.12 -5.29 1.72
C ASN A 75 -8.82 -4.51 1.49
N MET A 76 -8.91 -3.44 0.69
CA MET A 76 -7.85 -2.48 0.40
C MET A 76 -8.35 -1.04 0.48
N ASN A 77 -9.44 -0.79 1.22
CA ASN A 77 -9.99 0.55 1.32
C ASN A 77 -8.96 1.51 1.92
N ASN A 78 -8.87 2.70 1.35
CA ASN A 78 -7.96 3.76 1.80
C ASN A 78 -6.47 3.35 1.92
N MET A 79 -6.04 2.30 1.22
CA MET A 79 -4.69 1.75 1.41
C MET A 79 -3.59 2.80 1.20
N PHE A 80 -3.75 3.71 0.24
CA PHE A 80 -2.81 4.80 -0.06
C PHE A 80 -3.44 6.19 0.09
N PHE A 81 -4.54 6.29 0.82
CA PHE A 81 -5.22 7.56 1.04
C PHE A 81 -4.27 8.59 1.66
N GLY A 82 -4.24 9.81 1.14
CA GLY A 82 -3.43 10.89 1.69
C GLY A 82 -1.92 10.76 1.48
N CYS A 83 -1.48 9.87 0.56
CA CYS A 83 -0.06 9.73 0.21
C CYS A 83 0.32 10.70 -0.91
N PHE A 84 0.16 12.01 -0.67
CA PHE A 84 0.26 13.04 -1.71
C PHE A 84 1.69 13.34 -2.21
N HIS A 85 2.72 12.70 -1.68
CA HIS A 85 4.09 12.86 -2.18
C HIS A 85 4.57 11.67 -3.03
N PHE A 86 3.76 10.63 -3.22
CA PHE A 86 4.15 9.54 -4.11
C PHE A 86 4.39 10.04 -5.55
N THR A 87 5.53 9.65 -6.08
CA THR A 87 5.89 9.81 -7.49
C THR A 87 5.88 8.49 -8.23
N SER A 88 6.07 7.36 -7.51
CA SER A 88 6.07 6.02 -8.07
C SER A 88 5.51 5.00 -7.08
N LEU A 89 4.67 4.10 -7.56
CA LEU A 89 4.05 3.02 -6.80
C LEU A 89 4.05 1.75 -7.63
N ASN A 90 4.79 0.73 -7.20
CA ASN A 90 4.87 -0.54 -7.92
C ASN A 90 3.89 -1.57 -7.35
N LEU A 91 2.83 -1.83 -8.10
CA LEU A 91 1.77 -2.80 -7.81
C LEU A 91 1.73 -3.92 -8.86
N SER A 92 2.88 -4.26 -9.47
CA SER A 92 2.95 -5.15 -10.64
C SER A 92 2.42 -6.56 -10.40
N ASN A 93 2.41 -7.04 -9.15
CA ASN A 93 1.89 -8.35 -8.77
C ASN A 93 0.52 -8.31 -8.08
N PHE A 94 -0.10 -7.13 -7.98
CA PHE A 94 -1.44 -7.04 -7.40
C PHE A 94 -2.46 -7.75 -8.28
N ASN A 95 -3.31 -8.55 -7.64
CA ASN A 95 -4.48 -9.20 -8.22
C ASN A 95 -5.72 -8.76 -7.43
N MET A 96 -6.63 -8.05 -8.10
CA MET A 96 -7.81 -7.47 -7.47
C MET A 96 -9.04 -8.37 -7.55
N THR A 97 -8.91 -9.61 -8.05
CA THR A 97 -10.03 -10.52 -8.31
C THR A 97 -10.91 -10.76 -7.07
N ASN A 98 -10.30 -10.90 -5.89
CA ASN A 98 -11.00 -11.18 -4.64
C ASN A 98 -11.24 -9.94 -3.78
N VAL A 99 -10.83 -8.76 -4.23
CA VAL A 99 -10.99 -7.51 -3.48
C VAL A 99 -12.44 -7.04 -3.56
N ILE A 100 -13.10 -6.97 -2.41
CA ILE A 100 -14.49 -6.54 -2.27
C ILE A 100 -14.57 -5.04 -2.01
N ASN A 101 -13.62 -4.50 -1.23
CA ASN A 101 -13.61 -3.09 -0.86
C ASN A 101 -12.26 -2.45 -1.21
N MET A 102 -12.30 -1.47 -2.10
CA MET A 102 -11.16 -0.64 -2.50
C MET A 102 -11.53 0.86 -2.55
N ASN A 103 -12.51 1.26 -1.72
CA ASN A 103 -12.96 2.65 -1.68
C ASN A 103 -11.80 3.57 -1.30
N ASP A 104 -11.70 4.69 -1.99
CA ASP A 104 -10.69 5.73 -1.75
C ASP A 104 -9.23 5.24 -1.74
N MET A 105 -8.94 4.06 -2.33
CA MET A 105 -7.61 3.43 -2.30
C MET A 105 -6.51 4.37 -2.80
N PHE A 106 -6.79 5.17 -3.84
CA PHE A 106 -5.83 6.09 -4.47
C PHE A 106 -6.21 7.56 -4.29
N LYS A 107 -7.15 7.86 -3.40
CA LYS A 107 -7.61 9.24 -3.19
C LYS A 107 -6.47 10.09 -2.60
N GLU A 108 -6.35 11.30 -3.13
CA GLU A 108 -5.30 12.27 -2.78
C GLU A 108 -3.88 11.87 -3.23
N LEU A 109 -3.74 10.87 -4.11
CA LEU A 109 -2.49 10.70 -4.84
C LEU A 109 -2.33 11.80 -5.89
N LYS A 110 -1.08 12.17 -6.16
CA LYS A 110 -0.78 13.08 -7.28
C LYS A 110 -1.19 12.44 -8.60
N LYS A 111 -1.74 13.25 -9.52
CA LYS A 111 -2.08 12.81 -10.88
C LYS A 111 -0.86 12.27 -11.65
N GLU A 112 0.31 12.81 -11.35
CA GLU A 112 1.59 12.47 -11.98
C GLU A 112 2.24 11.24 -11.36
N CYS A 113 1.67 10.66 -10.29
CA CYS A 113 2.20 9.44 -9.70
C CYS A 113 2.19 8.30 -10.72
N GLU A 114 3.36 7.73 -10.99
CA GLU A 114 3.49 6.54 -11.83
C GLU A 114 3.04 5.32 -11.03
N ILE A 115 1.96 4.67 -11.48
CA ILE A 115 1.48 3.43 -10.89
C ILE A 115 1.78 2.28 -11.86
N ILE A 116 2.67 1.38 -11.46
CA ILE A 116 3.06 0.21 -12.24
C ILE A 116 2.14 -0.93 -11.87
N THR A 117 1.31 -1.36 -12.79
CA THR A 117 0.35 -2.46 -12.59
C THR A 117 0.00 -3.15 -13.91
N LYS A 118 -0.40 -4.41 -13.81
CA LYS A 118 -1.00 -5.19 -14.91
C LYS A 118 -2.48 -5.48 -14.66
N ASP A 119 -2.94 -5.19 -13.44
CA ASP A 119 -4.32 -5.45 -13.04
C ASP A 119 -5.28 -4.47 -13.70
N LYS A 120 -6.28 -5.01 -14.42
CA LYS A 120 -7.22 -4.22 -15.20
C LYS A 120 -8.14 -3.36 -14.32
N ILE A 121 -8.50 -3.85 -13.14
CA ILE A 121 -9.37 -3.11 -12.20
C ILE A 121 -8.63 -1.89 -11.68
N ILE A 122 -7.34 -2.02 -11.34
CA ILE A 122 -6.51 -0.89 -10.93
C ILE A 122 -6.36 0.11 -12.07
N LEU A 123 -6.07 -0.36 -13.30
CA LEU A 123 -5.92 0.52 -14.47
C LEU A 123 -7.19 1.34 -14.72
N ASP A 124 -8.35 0.72 -14.66
CA ASP A 124 -9.63 1.40 -14.86
C ASP A 124 -9.87 2.45 -13.74
N LYS A 125 -9.53 2.11 -12.50
CA LYS A 125 -9.68 3.02 -11.36
C LYS A 125 -8.77 4.24 -11.47
N ILE A 126 -7.51 4.06 -11.86
CA ILE A 126 -6.54 5.13 -12.05
C ILE A 126 -6.99 6.06 -13.18
N ASN A 127 -7.46 5.52 -14.30
CA ASN A 127 -7.93 6.33 -15.43
C ASN A 127 -9.10 7.23 -15.03
N ASN A 128 -9.99 6.78 -14.17
CA ASN A 128 -11.10 7.59 -13.65
C ASN A 128 -10.65 8.70 -12.70
N ILE A 129 -9.53 8.53 -11.99
CA ILE A 129 -8.98 9.54 -11.07
C ILE A 129 -8.19 10.61 -11.84
N LYS A 130 -7.50 10.23 -12.93
CA LYS A 130 -6.66 11.15 -13.73
C LYS A 130 -7.47 12.04 -14.69
N VAL A 131 -8.73 11.79 -14.83
CA VAL A 131 -9.68 12.63 -15.57
C VAL A 131 -10.19 13.75 -14.67
#